data_c8c68a32ae27fd91616243540efff6e5
#
_entry.id   c8c68a32ae27fd91616243540efff6e5
#
_cell.length_a   1.000
_cell.length_b   1.000
_cell.length_c   1.000
_cell.angle_alpha   90.00
_cell.angle_beta   90.00
_cell.angle_gamma   90.00
#
_symmetry.space_group_name_H-M   'P 1'
#
loop_
_entity.id
_entity.type
_entity.pdbx_description
1 polymer ?
#
loop_
_entity_poly.entity_id
_entity_poly.type
_entity_poly.pdbx_seq_one_letter_code
_entity_poly.pdbx_strand_id
1 'polypeptide(L)'
;IYALVKEISGDQNDIWMVQSGAGIHDYEPSTKEVAQIYDADVFVYHSQTLESWAGRLDPNLQGSKLRVIEGSQGMTLDKVAGLEDVEAGQGKEAKHLYDPHTWLDPVKIAEEGKIIAQRLGEIDPKNKERYQANAQKLEKRCEELVAHYQPLFDKAKQKTFVTQHTAFSYLAKRFGLKQLGIAGISPEQEPTARQLAEIQQFVKDYKVKTIFVEKHTSSKVADSIAKATGARVKVLDPLEADPQNDKDLLENLEENMATLAKELEE
;
A
#
# COMPACT_ATOMS: atom_id res chain seq x y z
N ILE A 1 -3.74 3.75 -5.55
CA ILE A 1 -4.98 4.54 -5.66
C ILE A 1 -5.64 4.42 -7.04
N TYR A 2 -4.90 4.40 -8.15
CA TYR A 2 -5.45 4.33 -9.51
C TYR A 2 -6.44 3.17 -9.71
N ALA A 3 -6.04 1.95 -9.35
CA ALA A 3 -6.90 0.77 -9.48
C ALA A 3 -8.17 0.88 -8.62
N LEU A 4 -8.07 1.44 -7.41
CA LEU A 4 -9.22 1.66 -6.54
C LEU A 4 -10.19 2.69 -7.13
N VAL A 5 -9.69 3.79 -7.68
CA VAL A 5 -10.53 4.80 -8.36
C VAL A 5 -11.24 4.19 -9.56
N LYS A 6 -10.59 3.33 -10.33
CA LYS A 6 -11.23 2.60 -11.44
C LYS A 6 -12.37 1.70 -10.97
N GLU A 7 -12.18 0.96 -9.87
CA GLU A 7 -13.24 0.13 -9.29
C GLU A 7 -14.47 0.95 -8.89
N ILE A 8 -14.25 2.11 -8.27
CA ILE A 8 -15.35 2.98 -7.81
C ILE A 8 -16.02 3.71 -8.97
N SER A 9 -15.22 4.26 -9.89
CA SER A 9 -15.71 5.03 -11.04
C SER A 9 -16.39 4.14 -12.09
N GLY A 10 -15.90 2.92 -12.29
CA GLY A 10 -16.27 2.12 -13.45
C GLY A 10 -15.91 2.85 -14.76
N ASP A 11 -16.72 2.68 -15.79
CA ASP A 11 -16.53 3.27 -17.13
C ASP A 11 -17.07 4.70 -17.28
N GLN A 12 -17.37 5.40 -16.17
CA GLN A 12 -18.02 6.70 -16.24
C GLN A 12 -17.08 7.86 -16.51
N ASN A 13 -15.81 7.69 -16.19
CA ASN A 13 -14.82 8.75 -16.25
C ASN A 13 -13.58 8.29 -17.02
N ASP A 14 -12.94 9.23 -17.68
CA ASP A 14 -11.61 9.04 -18.25
C ASP A 14 -10.57 9.21 -17.14
N ILE A 15 -9.84 8.14 -16.84
CA ILE A 15 -8.90 8.10 -15.72
C ILE A 15 -7.50 7.82 -16.23
N TRP A 16 -6.55 8.69 -15.88
CA TRP A 16 -5.14 8.49 -16.15
C TRP A 16 -4.32 8.50 -14.87
N MET A 17 -3.17 7.87 -14.89
CA MET A 17 -2.28 7.74 -13.76
C MET A 17 -1.09 8.68 -13.92
N VAL A 18 -0.81 9.49 -12.87
CA VAL A 18 0.31 10.45 -12.88
C VAL A 18 1.65 9.71 -12.92
N GLN A 19 1.76 8.62 -12.15
CA GLN A 19 2.99 7.85 -12.02
C GLN A 19 2.67 6.35 -12.07
N SER A 20 3.40 5.59 -12.86
CA SER A 20 3.16 4.16 -13.09
C SER A 20 4.30 3.25 -12.65
N GLY A 21 5.50 3.78 -12.39
CA GLY A 21 6.68 3.02 -12.01
C GLY A 21 6.83 2.82 -10.49
N ALA A 22 7.86 2.10 -10.09
CA ALA A 22 8.30 1.99 -8.69
C ALA A 22 8.85 3.33 -8.17
N GLY A 23 9.03 3.46 -6.84
CA GLY A 23 9.61 4.65 -6.22
C GLY A 23 8.58 5.72 -5.87
N ILE A 24 7.35 5.32 -5.53
CA ILE A 24 6.27 6.25 -5.18
C ILE A 24 6.55 7.05 -3.90
N HIS A 25 7.37 6.53 -2.99
CA HIS A 25 7.68 7.18 -1.70
C HIS A 25 8.44 8.50 -1.85
N ASP A 26 9.31 8.60 -2.87
CA ASP A 26 10.11 9.79 -3.14
C ASP A 26 9.72 10.47 -4.47
N TYR A 27 8.57 10.09 -5.03
CA TYR A 27 8.09 10.66 -6.27
C TYR A 27 7.70 12.13 -6.11
N GLU A 28 8.13 12.97 -7.04
CA GLU A 28 7.71 14.35 -7.21
C GLU A 28 7.29 14.57 -8.67
N PRO A 29 6.09 15.10 -8.94
CA PRO A 29 5.64 15.29 -10.31
C PRO A 29 6.43 16.40 -11.02
N SER A 30 6.69 16.20 -12.29
CA SER A 30 7.26 17.24 -13.15
C SER A 30 6.28 18.41 -13.34
N THR A 31 6.80 19.58 -13.76
CA THR A 31 5.96 20.74 -14.09
C THR A 31 4.87 20.41 -15.11
N LYS A 32 5.16 19.53 -16.06
CA LYS A 32 4.20 19.08 -17.08
C LYS A 32 3.07 18.27 -16.45
N GLU A 33 3.39 17.35 -15.55
CA GLU A 33 2.39 16.53 -14.84
C GLU A 33 1.54 17.40 -13.91
N VAL A 34 2.14 18.36 -13.21
CA VAL A 34 1.39 19.34 -12.41
C VAL A 34 0.40 20.13 -13.29
N ALA A 35 0.82 20.58 -14.47
CA ALA A 35 -0.09 21.27 -15.40
C ALA A 35 -1.25 20.34 -15.84
N GLN A 36 -0.98 19.08 -16.15
CA GLN A 36 -2.01 18.09 -16.49
C GLN A 36 -2.97 17.83 -15.32
N ILE A 37 -2.48 17.82 -14.09
CA ILE A 37 -3.34 17.71 -12.89
C ILE A 37 -4.30 18.89 -12.82
N TYR A 38 -3.83 20.13 -13.05
CA TYR A 38 -4.69 21.31 -13.02
C TYR A 38 -5.70 21.38 -14.17
N ASP A 39 -5.46 20.69 -15.28
CA ASP A 39 -6.39 20.56 -16.41
C ASP A 39 -7.50 19.51 -16.15
N ALA A 40 -7.34 18.64 -15.15
CA ALA A 40 -8.32 17.63 -14.78
C ALA A 40 -9.51 18.24 -14.02
N ASP A 41 -10.64 17.53 -14.02
CA ASP A 41 -11.79 17.88 -13.16
C ASP A 41 -11.57 17.44 -11.71
N VAL A 42 -10.93 16.27 -11.51
CA VAL A 42 -10.67 15.68 -10.20
C VAL A 42 -9.26 15.09 -10.18
N PHE A 43 -8.54 15.35 -9.11
CA PHE A 43 -7.30 14.67 -8.74
C PHE A 43 -7.52 13.86 -7.48
N VAL A 44 -7.21 12.57 -7.53
CA VAL A 44 -7.29 11.65 -6.38
C VAL A 44 -5.90 11.18 -6.03
N TYR A 45 -5.52 11.30 -4.78
CA TYR A 45 -4.28 10.76 -4.24
C TYR A 45 -4.57 9.97 -2.96
N HIS A 46 -3.65 9.11 -2.55
CA HIS A 46 -3.86 8.23 -1.41
C HIS A 46 -3.82 9.01 -0.09
N SER A 47 -2.67 9.59 0.24
CA SER A 47 -2.48 10.31 1.50
C SER A 47 -1.33 11.31 1.43
N GLN A 48 -1.41 12.36 2.24
CA GLN A 48 -0.27 13.29 2.41
C GLN A 48 0.96 12.60 3.05
N THR A 49 0.77 11.47 3.69
CA THR A 49 1.86 10.66 4.24
C THR A 49 2.71 10.03 3.13
N LEU A 50 2.08 9.62 2.03
CA LEU A 50 2.74 9.05 0.87
C LEU A 50 3.08 10.14 -0.16
N GLU A 51 2.07 10.88 -0.63
CA GLU A 51 2.22 11.90 -1.66
C GLU A 51 2.22 13.32 -1.04
N SER A 52 3.25 13.62 -0.24
CA SER A 52 3.34 14.92 0.47
C SER A 52 3.30 16.14 -0.46
N TRP A 53 3.68 15.98 -1.74
CA TRP A 53 3.58 17.00 -2.77
C TRP A 53 2.12 17.35 -3.11
N ALA A 54 1.19 16.42 -2.98
CA ALA A 54 -0.23 16.65 -3.29
C ALA A 54 -0.85 17.71 -2.37
N GLY A 55 -0.41 17.79 -1.12
CA GLY A 55 -0.84 18.85 -0.19
C GLY A 55 -0.39 20.26 -0.58
N ARG A 56 0.54 20.41 -1.55
CA ARG A 56 0.98 21.69 -2.09
C ARG A 56 0.16 22.18 -3.29
N LEU A 57 -0.74 21.33 -3.81
CA LEU A 57 -1.65 21.74 -4.87
C LEU A 57 -2.68 22.72 -4.33
N ASP A 58 -2.83 23.87 -5.00
CA ASP A 58 -3.86 24.84 -4.66
C ASP A 58 -5.11 24.62 -5.53
N PRO A 59 -6.19 24.02 -4.99
CA PRO A 59 -7.42 23.82 -5.74
C PRO A 59 -8.15 25.12 -6.09
N ASN A 60 -7.75 26.24 -5.43
CA ASN A 60 -8.31 27.57 -5.69
C ASN A 60 -7.49 28.38 -6.69
N LEU A 61 -6.47 27.77 -7.33
CA LEU A 61 -5.68 28.46 -8.35
C LEU A 61 -6.60 29.07 -9.40
N GLN A 62 -6.40 30.34 -9.70
CA GLN A 62 -7.28 31.10 -10.58
C GLN A 62 -7.41 30.42 -11.97
N GLY A 63 -8.63 30.15 -12.37
CA GLY A 63 -8.94 29.48 -13.65
C GLY A 63 -8.98 27.95 -13.55
N SER A 64 -8.57 27.35 -12.44
CA SER A 64 -8.69 25.91 -12.23
C SER A 64 -10.10 25.53 -11.76
N LYS A 65 -10.60 24.41 -12.30
CA LYS A 65 -11.83 23.75 -11.81
C LYS A 65 -11.53 22.48 -11.00
N LEU A 66 -10.26 22.22 -10.75
CA LEU A 66 -9.77 21.02 -10.07
C LEU A 66 -10.45 20.82 -8.72
N ARG A 67 -10.91 19.61 -8.49
CA ARG A 67 -11.32 19.10 -7.18
C ARG A 67 -10.29 18.08 -6.71
N VAL A 68 -9.85 18.19 -5.47
CA VAL A 68 -8.83 17.29 -4.90
C VAL A 68 -9.48 16.37 -3.88
N ILE A 69 -9.22 15.08 -3.99
CA ILE A 69 -9.67 14.03 -3.07
C ILE A 69 -8.45 13.33 -2.47
N GLU A 70 -8.33 13.35 -1.17
CA GLU A 70 -7.44 12.45 -0.42
C GLU A 70 -8.24 11.19 -0.07
N GLY A 71 -7.84 10.04 -0.64
CA GLY A 71 -8.57 8.78 -0.50
C GLY A 71 -8.60 8.27 0.93
N SER A 72 -7.53 8.47 1.68
CA SER A 72 -7.42 8.07 3.08
C SER A 72 -7.93 9.12 4.09
N GLN A 73 -8.57 10.19 3.63
CA GLN A 73 -9.02 11.27 4.50
C GLN A 73 -9.96 10.78 5.61
N GLY A 74 -9.54 10.94 6.86
CA GLY A 74 -10.30 10.48 8.03
C GLY A 74 -10.04 9.03 8.44
N MET A 75 -9.27 8.28 7.68
CA MET A 75 -8.81 6.95 8.09
C MET A 75 -7.77 7.07 9.22
N THR A 76 -7.80 6.12 10.14
CA THR A 76 -6.74 6.00 11.14
C THR A 76 -5.54 5.27 10.52
N LEU A 77 -4.41 5.97 10.44
CA LEU A 77 -3.13 5.39 10.05
C LEU A 77 -2.36 4.93 11.29
N ASP A 78 -1.74 3.75 11.19
CA ASP A 78 -0.86 3.24 12.23
C ASP A 78 0.49 3.96 12.17
N LYS A 79 1.11 4.22 13.30
CA LYS A 79 2.49 4.68 13.34
C LYS A 79 3.44 3.56 12.90
N VAL A 80 4.55 3.95 12.32
CA VAL A 80 5.64 3.02 11.98
C VAL A 80 6.14 2.34 13.25
N ALA A 81 6.34 1.04 13.20
CA ALA A 81 6.81 0.26 14.33
C ALA A 81 8.11 0.85 14.94
N GLY A 82 8.10 1.03 16.25
CA GLY A 82 9.20 1.67 16.99
C GLY A 82 9.14 3.22 17.02
N LEU A 83 8.11 3.82 16.44
CA LEU A 83 7.87 5.27 16.48
C LEU A 83 6.55 5.64 17.20
N GLU A 84 5.97 4.71 17.95
CA GLU A 84 4.65 4.87 18.58
C GLU A 84 4.60 6.07 19.52
N ASP A 85 5.69 6.33 20.25
CA ASP A 85 5.81 7.42 21.23
C ASP A 85 6.39 8.72 20.63
N VAL A 86 6.68 8.76 19.33
CA VAL A 86 7.25 9.94 18.67
C VAL A 86 6.13 10.84 18.15
N GLU A 87 6.17 12.12 18.52
CA GLU A 87 5.23 13.13 18.04
C GLU A 87 5.77 13.86 16.79
N ALA A 88 4.86 14.25 15.89
CA ALA A 88 5.20 15.10 14.77
C ALA A 88 5.78 16.44 15.26
N GLY A 89 6.86 16.89 14.65
CA GLY A 89 7.57 18.11 15.06
C GLY A 89 8.77 17.91 15.98
N GLN A 90 9.01 16.70 16.48
CA GLN A 90 10.24 16.35 17.21
C GLN A 90 11.38 15.92 16.23
N GLY A 91 11.59 16.70 15.17
CA GLY A 91 12.61 16.42 14.16
C GLY A 91 12.22 15.39 13.11
N LYS A 92 10.95 14.94 13.09
CA LYS A 92 10.39 14.07 12.05
C LYS A 92 9.15 14.71 11.42
N GLU A 93 9.10 14.66 10.10
CA GLU A 93 7.89 15.01 9.36
C GLU A 93 6.83 13.91 9.49
N ALA A 94 5.55 14.26 9.41
CA ALA A 94 4.43 13.31 9.54
C ALA A 94 4.54 12.11 8.58
N LYS A 95 5.06 12.35 7.35
CA LYS A 95 5.27 11.30 6.34
C LYS A 95 6.24 10.18 6.77
N HIS A 96 7.07 10.42 7.78
CA HIS A 96 8.00 9.43 8.32
C HIS A 96 7.52 8.76 9.62
N LEU A 97 6.37 9.18 10.13
CA LEU A 97 5.80 8.66 11.37
C LEU A 97 4.71 7.64 11.16
N TYR A 98 3.99 7.72 10.05
CA TYR A 98 2.84 6.88 9.76
C TYR A 98 3.10 5.97 8.57
N ASP A 99 2.60 4.73 8.69
CA ASP A 99 2.63 3.74 7.63
C ASP A 99 1.53 4.04 6.60
N PRO A 100 1.85 4.31 5.33
CA PRO A 100 0.86 4.63 4.31
C PRO A 100 0.21 3.40 3.67
N HIS A 101 0.73 2.18 3.85
CA HIS A 101 0.42 0.99 3.04
C HIS A 101 -0.95 0.34 3.36
N THR A 102 -1.99 1.16 3.55
CA THR A 102 -3.34 0.68 3.89
C THR A 102 -3.99 -0.15 2.78
N TRP A 103 -3.59 0.05 1.52
CA TRP A 103 -4.11 -0.67 0.35
C TRP A 103 -3.75 -2.17 0.30
N LEU A 104 -2.97 -2.67 1.25
CA LEU A 104 -2.66 -4.09 1.41
C LEU A 104 -3.53 -4.79 2.46
N ASP A 105 -4.44 -4.05 3.12
CA ASP A 105 -5.48 -4.61 4.00
C ASP A 105 -6.86 -4.51 3.33
N PRO A 106 -7.55 -5.64 3.05
CA PRO A 106 -8.86 -5.61 2.41
C PRO A 106 -9.89 -4.70 3.10
N VAL A 107 -9.87 -4.65 4.44
CA VAL A 107 -10.81 -3.80 5.19
C VAL A 107 -10.51 -2.31 4.98
N LYS A 108 -9.23 -1.95 4.92
CA LYS A 108 -8.80 -0.58 4.63
C LYS A 108 -9.10 -0.17 3.19
N ILE A 109 -8.96 -1.09 2.23
CA ILE A 109 -9.38 -0.86 0.83
C ILE A 109 -10.88 -0.53 0.77
N ALA A 110 -11.72 -1.28 1.48
CA ALA A 110 -13.16 -1.04 1.52
C ALA A 110 -13.48 0.32 2.17
N GLU A 111 -12.77 0.69 3.24
CA GLU A 111 -12.91 1.99 3.91
C GLU A 111 -12.56 3.14 2.96
N GLU A 112 -11.41 3.07 2.30
CA GLU A 112 -10.96 4.08 1.32
C GLU A 112 -11.90 4.15 0.10
N GLY A 113 -12.37 3.01 -0.40
CA GLY A 113 -13.33 2.96 -1.49
C GLY A 113 -14.65 3.68 -1.18
N LYS A 114 -15.14 3.59 0.05
CA LYS A 114 -16.33 4.34 0.51
C LYS A 114 -16.08 5.85 0.55
N ILE A 115 -14.93 6.27 1.04
CA ILE A 115 -14.55 7.69 1.08
C ILE A 115 -14.50 8.26 -0.33
N ILE A 116 -13.83 7.57 -1.25
CA ILE A 116 -13.73 7.99 -2.66
C ILE A 116 -15.13 8.05 -3.30
N ALA A 117 -15.96 7.03 -3.10
CA ALA A 117 -17.32 7.00 -3.66
C ALA A 117 -18.20 8.15 -3.16
N GLN A 118 -18.09 8.48 -1.86
CA GLN A 118 -18.80 9.61 -1.29
C GLN A 118 -18.33 10.93 -1.92
N ARG A 119 -17.03 11.16 -1.99
CA ARG A 119 -16.43 12.40 -2.50
C ARG A 119 -16.71 12.58 -4.01
N LEU A 120 -16.59 11.51 -4.79
CA LEU A 120 -16.97 11.54 -6.21
C LEU A 120 -18.47 11.83 -6.38
N GLY A 121 -19.34 11.24 -5.54
CA GLY A 121 -20.76 11.50 -5.59
C GLY A 121 -21.17 12.93 -5.21
N GLU A 122 -20.36 13.64 -4.41
CA GLU A 122 -20.54 15.06 -4.10
C GLU A 122 -20.16 15.94 -5.30
N ILE A 123 -19.13 15.55 -6.04
CA ILE A 123 -18.61 16.29 -7.22
C ILE A 123 -19.47 16.01 -8.46
N ASP A 124 -19.89 14.76 -8.64
CA ASP A 124 -20.71 14.28 -9.75
C ASP A 124 -22.00 13.59 -9.24
N PRO A 125 -23.02 14.38 -8.86
CA PRO A 125 -24.26 13.85 -8.29
C PRO A 125 -25.05 12.92 -9.23
N LYS A 126 -24.84 13.02 -10.53
CA LYS A 126 -25.54 12.18 -11.53
C LYS A 126 -25.15 10.72 -11.41
N ASN A 127 -23.91 10.44 -11.03
CA ASN A 127 -23.36 9.10 -10.90
C ASN A 127 -23.22 8.63 -9.45
N LYS A 128 -23.69 9.41 -8.47
CA LYS A 128 -23.55 9.13 -7.04
C LYS A 128 -23.99 7.71 -6.65
N GLU A 129 -25.18 7.29 -7.08
CA GLU A 129 -25.70 5.96 -6.76
C GLU A 129 -24.81 4.84 -7.32
N ARG A 130 -24.23 5.05 -8.48
CA ARG A 130 -23.32 4.09 -9.12
C ARG A 130 -22.01 3.98 -8.34
N TYR A 131 -21.41 5.10 -7.94
CA TYR A 131 -20.20 5.08 -7.10
C TYR A 131 -20.44 4.36 -5.78
N GLN A 132 -21.59 4.60 -5.14
CA GLN A 132 -21.97 3.93 -3.91
C GLN A 132 -22.19 2.42 -4.11
N ALA A 133 -22.86 2.02 -5.19
CA ALA A 133 -23.07 0.60 -5.52
C ALA A 133 -21.74 -0.11 -5.79
N ASN A 134 -20.80 0.54 -6.51
CA ASN A 134 -19.47 -0.01 -6.76
C ASN A 134 -18.67 -0.15 -5.45
N ALA A 135 -18.75 0.83 -4.54
CA ALA A 135 -18.09 0.72 -3.23
C ALA A 135 -18.68 -0.41 -2.38
N GLN A 136 -19.98 -0.63 -2.39
CA GLN A 136 -20.62 -1.76 -1.71
C GLN A 136 -20.19 -3.11 -2.30
N LYS A 137 -20.08 -3.20 -3.63
CA LYS A 137 -19.59 -4.39 -4.30
C LYS A 137 -18.13 -4.69 -3.92
N LEU A 138 -17.28 -3.65 -3.89
CA LEU A 138 -15.90 -3.76 -3.45
C LEU A 138 -15.80 -4.23 -2.00
N GLU A 139 -16.57 -3.63 -1.10
CA GLU A 139 -16.63 -4.01 0.32
C GLU A 139 -16.95 -5.49 0.49
N LYS A 140 -17.99 -5.97 -0.20
CA LYS A 140 -18.36 -7.39 -0.15
C LYS A 140 -17.23 -8.32 -0.60
N ARG A 141 -16.53 -7.97 -1.68
CA ARG A 141 -15.37 -8.74 -2.14
C ARG A 141 -14.22 -8.72 -1.11
N CYS A 142 -13.99 -7.59 -0.46
CA CYS A 142 -13.02 -7.48 0.62
C CYS A 142 -13.38 -8.37 1.82
N GLU A 143 -14.65 -8.39 2.22
CA GLU A 143 -15.16 -9.27 3.28
C GLU A 143 -14.98 -10.75 2.92
N GLU A 144 -15.24 -11.14 1.68
CA GLU A 144 -15.05 -12.49 1.16
C GLU A 144 -13.57 -12.90 1.22
N LEU A 145 -12.63 -12.01 0.85
CA LEU A 145 -11.20 -12.26 0.99
C LEU A 145 -10.80 -12.49 2.46
N VAL A 146 -11.26 -11.63 3.37
CA VAL A 146 -10.96 -11.79 4.80
C VAL A 146 -11.51 -13.12 5.32
N ALA A 147 -12.76 -13.44 5.00
CA ALA A 147 -13.39 -14.69 5.45
C ALA A 147 -12.68 -15.93 4.90
N HIS A 148 -12.16 -15.87 3.68
CA HIS A 148 -11.42 -16.97 3.06
C HIS A 148 -10.04 -17.17 3.70
N TYR A 149 -9.28 -16.09 3.88
CA TYR A 149 -7.87 -16.18 4.30
C TYR A 149 -7.67 -16.23 5.81
N GLN A 150 -8.59 -15.69 6.63
CA GLN A 150 -8.45 -15.73 8.09
C GLN A 150 -8.20 -17.14 8.63
N PRO A 151 -8.99 -18.17 8.30
CA PRO A 151 -8.74 -19.52 8.82
C PRO A 151 -7.44 -20.15 8.30
N LEU A 152 -6.94 -19.74 7.13
CA LEU A 152 -5.64 -20.20 6.61
C LEU A 152 -4.50 -19.61 7.44
N PHE A 153 -4.54 -18.32 7.69
CA PHE A 153 -3.54 -17.65 8.53
C PHE A 153 -3.64 -18.06 9.99
N ASP A 154 -4.83 -18.35 10.52
CA ASP A 154 -5.00 -18.87 11.87
C ASP A 154 -4.31 -20.22 12.07
N LYS A 155 -4.31 -21.06 11.04
CA LYS A 155 -3.68 -22.40 11.04
C LYS A 155 -2.20 -22.37 10.65
N ALA A 156 -1.69 -21.23 10.14
CA ALA A 156 -0.31 -21.11 9.71
C ALA A 156 0.66 -21.48 10.85
N LYS A 157 1.64 -22.32 10.56
CA LYS A 157 2.67 -22.73 11.53
C LYS A 157 3.66 -21.62 11.82
N GLN A 158 3.96 -20.82 10.79
CA GLN A 158 4.80 -19.64 10.90
C GLN A 158 3.92 -18.38 10.95
N LYS A 159 4.03 -17.59 12.02
CA LYS A 159 3.27 -16.33 12.17
C LYS A 159 4.08 -15.09 11.82
N THR A 160 5.36 -15.27 11.55
CA THR A 160 6.29 -14.17 11.26
C THR A 160 6.88 -14.35 9.87
N PHE A 161 6.93 -13.28 9.11
CA PHE A 161 7.55 -13.27 7.79
C PHE A 161 8.44 -12.05 7.59
N VAL A 162 9.39 -12.17 6.67
CA VAL A 162 10.38 -11.14 6.36
C VAL A 162 10.16 -10.65 4.94
N THR A 163 10.10 -9.33 4.76
CA THR A 163 9.89 -8.65 3.47
C THR A 163 11.05 -7.72 3.15
N GLN A 164 11.17 -7.33 1.90
CA GLN A 164 12.20 -6.41 1.44
C GLN A 164 12.06 -5.05 2.11
N HIS A 165 10.88 -4.42 2.08
CA HIS A 165 10.58 -3.26 2.91
C HIS A 165 9.30 -3.46 3.74
N THR A 166 9.01 -2.52 4.65
CA THR A 166 7.92 -2.63 5.62
C THR A 166 6.61 -2.12 5.00
N ALA A 167 6.04 -2.87 4.04
CA ALA A 167 4.77 -2.52 3.38
C ALA A 167 3.56 -3.30 3.90
N PHE A 168 3.77 -4.45 4.51
CA PHE A 168 2.69 -5.41 4.79
C PHE A 168 2.20 -5.38 6.25
N SER A 169 2.46 -4.30 7.00
CA SER A 169 2.10 -4.20 8.43
C SER A 169 0.59 -4.28 8.66
N TYR A 170 -0.21 -3.59 7.84
CA TYR A 170 -1.67 -3.63 7.96
C TYR A 170 -2.23 -5.02 7.66
N LEU A 171 -1.76 -5.68 6.59
CA LEU A 171 -2.13 -7.05 6.27
C LEU A 171 -1.73 -8.01 7.40
N ALA A 172 -0.51 -7.90 7.90
CA ALA A 172 -0.03 -8.71 9.00
C ALA A 172 -0.91 -8.54 10.25
N LYS A 173 -1.18 -7.30 10.64
CA LYS A 173 -2.06 -6.97 11.77
C LYS A 173 -3.48 -7.52 11.58
N ARG A 174 -4.04 -7.42 10.36
CA ARG A 174 -5.36 -7.93 10.02
C ARG A 174 -5.50 -9.40 10.32
N PHE A 175 -4.51 -10.20 9.98
CA PHE A 175 -4.54 -11.65 10.07
C PHE A 175 -3.76 -12.24 11.25
N GLY A 176 -3.37 -11.41 12.24
CA GLY A 176 -2.64 -11.88 13.42
C GLY A 176 -1.22 -12.38 13.12
N LEU A 177 -0.61 -11.86 12.06
CA LEU A 177 0.76 -12.12 11.64
C LEU A 177 1.71 -11.02 12.10
N LYS A 178 3.01 -11.27 11.99
CA LYS A 178 4.07 -10.31 12.28
C LYS A 178 5.00 -10.17 11.07
N GLN A 179 5.15 -8.96 10.57
CA GLN A 179 6.11 -8.62 9.53
C GLN A 179 7.39 -8.06 10.15
N LEU A 180 8.54 -8.39 9.53
CA LEU A 180 9.81 -7.69 9.67
C LEU A 180 10.29 -7.25 8.28
N GLY A 181 10.46 -5.94 8.07
CA GLY A 181 11.09 -5.40 6.86
C GLY A 181 12.61 -5.40 6.96
N ILE A 182 13.31 -5.72 5.87
CA ILE A 182 14.77 -5.56 5.74
C ILE A 182 15.10 -4.08 5.64
N ALA A 183 14.39 -3.37 4.76
CA ALA A 183 14.38 -1.92 4.71
C ALA A 183 13.25 -1.35 5.59
N GLY A 184 13.24 -0.01 5.76
CA GLY A 184 12.19 0.70 6.48
C GLY A 184 10.87 0.76 5.69
N ILE A 185 10.17 1.88 5.80
CA ILE A 185 8.89 2.16 5.13
C ILE A 185 9.05 2.36 3.61
N SER A 186 10.25 2.73 3.15
CA SER A 186 10.58 2.88 1.74
C SER A 186 11.63 1.84 1.34
N PRO A 187 11.51 1.21 0.15
CA PRO A 187 12.48 0.23 -0.33
C PRO A 187 13.86 0.85 -0.61
N GLU A 188 13.96 2.17 -0.76
CA GLU A 188 15.20 2.91 -0.95
C GLU A 188 16.04 3.04 0.34
N GLN A 189 15.46 2.73 1.50
CA GLN A 189 16.15 2.77 2.79
C GLN A 189 17.03 1.53 2.97
N GLU A 190 18.32 1.65 2.68
CA GLU A 190 19.27 0.55 2.90
C GLU A 190 19.54 0.31 4.38
N PRO A 191 19.50 -0.95 4.84
CA PRO A 191 19.83 -1.28 6.22
C PRO A 191 21.33 -1.13 6.49
N THR A 192 21.67 -0.69 7.69
CA THR A 192 23.06 -0.69 8.18
C THR A 192 23.59 -2.10 8.38
N ALA A 193 24.92 -2.28 8.44
CA ALA A 193 25.54 -3.56 8.71
C ALA A 193 25.05 -4.20 10.04
N ARG A 194 24.77 -3.37 11.06
CA ARG A 194 24.20 -3.83 12.32
C ARG A 194 22.80 -4.39 12.14
N GLN A 195 21.92 -3.66 11.45
CA GLN A 195 20.56 -4.09 11.16
C GLN A 195 20.55 -5.39 10.35
N LEU A 196 21.46 -5.54 9.37
CA LEU A 196 21.61 -6.78 8.61
C LEU A 196 21.94 -7.97 9.49
N ALA A 197 22.87 -7.79 10.45
CA ALA A 197 23.23 -8.85 11.40
C ALA A 197 22.02 -9.20 12.31
N GLU A 198 21.28 -8.20 12.79
CA GLU A 198 20.07 -8.39 13.60
C GLU A 198 18.98 -9.14 12.82
N ILE A 199 18.78 -8.81 11.53
CA ILE A 199 17.82 -9.50 10.64
C ILE A 199 18.25 -10.96 10.41
N GLN A 200 19.54 -11.21 10.13
CA GLN A 200 20.03 -12.57 9.96
C GLN A 200 19.85 -13.42 11.25
N GLN A 201 20.09 -12.82 12.41
CA GLN A 201 19.84 -13.48 13.69
C GLN A 201 18.36 -13.77 13.89
N PHE A 202 17.50 -12.79 13.59
CA PHE A 202 16.05 -12.94 13.64
C PHE A 202 15.55 -14.10 12.75
N VAL A 203 16.02 -14.17 11.50
CA VAL A 203 15.65 -15.26 10.57
C VAL A 203 16.00 -16.63 11.14
N LYS A 204 17.14 -16.75 11.81
CA LYS A 204 17.59 -17.99 12.46
C LYS A 204 16.75 -18.31 13.71
N ASP A 205 16.56 -17.34 14.60
CA ASP A 205 15.87 -17.53 15.88
C ASP A 205 14.39 -17.90 15.69
N TYR A 206 13.73 -17.25 14.75
CA TYR A 206 12.33 -17.51 14.40
C TYR A 206 12.15 -18.60 13.34
N LYS A 207 13.26 -19.21 12.86
CA LYS A 207 13.25 -20.26 11.85
C LYS A 207 12.45 -19.85 10.60
N VAL A 208 12.61 -18.59 10.19
CA VAL A 208 11.94 -18.06 9.01
C VAL A 208 12.41 -18.80 7.76
N LYS A 209 11.48 -19.40 7.03
CA LYS A 209 11.79 -20.24 5.86
C LYS A 209 11.83 -19.47 4.56
N THR A 210 11.11 -18.34 4.48
CA THR A 210 10.96 -17.57 3.25
C THR A 210 11.15 -16.08 3.51
N ILE A 211 11.97 -15.44 2.68
CA ILE A 211 12.13 -13.99 2.60
C ILE A 211 11.43 -13.52 1.33
N PHE A 212 10.59 -12.52 1.46
CA PHE A 212 9.82 -11.98 0.34
C PHE A 212 10.50 -10.76 -0.24
N VAL A 213 10.65 -10.75 -1.56
CA VAL A 213 11.23 -9.66 -2.34
C VAL A 213 10.19 -9.09 -3.31
N GLU A 214 10.46 -7.92 -3.85
CA GLU A 214 9.58 -7.20 -4.75
C GLU A 214 10.02 -7.36 -6.21
N LYS A 215 9.07 -7.17 -7.16
CA LYS A 215 9.34 -7.41 -8.58
C LYS A 215 10.32 -6.42 -9.21
N HIS A 216 10.31 -5.17 -8.79
CA HIS A 216 10.96 -4.06 -9.49
C HIS A 216 12.09 -3.42 -8.70
N THR A 217 12.49 -4.02 -7.59
CA THR A 217 13.57 -3.54 -6.71
C THR A 217 14.73 -4.54 -6.65
N SER A 218 15.90 -4.08 -6.18
CA SER A 218 17.07 -4.95 -6.05
C SER A 218 16.91 -5.94 -4.89
N SER A 219 16.95 -7.23 -5.18
CA SER A 219 16.89 -8.30 -4.17
C SER A 219 18.23 -8.63 -3.50
N LYS A 220 19.32 -7.95 -3.85
CA LYS A 220 20.69 -8.31 -3.42
C LYS A 220 20.86 -8.52 -1.92
N VAL A 221 20.25 -7.65 -1.11
CA VAL A 221 20.31 -7.75 0.36
C VAL A 221 19.54 -8.96 0.86
N ALA A 222 18.30 -9.16 0.36
CA ALA A 222 17.47 -10.31 0.70
C ALA A 222 18.13 -11.63 0.28
N ASP A 223 18.72 -11.69 -0.91
CA ASP A 223 19.46 -12.85 -1.41
C ASP A 223 20.68 -13.17 -0.54
N SER A 224 21.39 -12.16 -0.07
CA SER A 224 22.53 -12.33 0.86
C SER A 224 22.08 -12.92 2.21
N ILE A 225 20.97 -12.41 2.76
CA ILE A 225 20.41 -12.94 4.01
C ILE A 225 19.91 -14.38 3.80
N ALA A 226 19.20 -14.64 2.72
CA ALA A 226 18.69 -15.96 2.36
C ALA A 226 19.84 -16.98 2.26
N LYS A 227 20.92 -16.63 1.56
CA LYS A 227 22.13 -17.46 1.44
C LYS A 227 22.78 -17.74 2.79
N ALA A 228 22.86 -16.75 3.67
CA ALA A 228 23.49 -16.88 5.01
C ALA A 228 22.64 -17.68 5.99
N THR A 229 21.34 -17.79 5.78
CA THR A 229 20.37 -18.40 6.71
C THR A 229 19.76 -19.70 6.19
N GLY A 230 19.85 -19.98 4.89
CA GLY A 230 19.20 -21.11 4.22
C GLY A 230 17.71 -20.85 3.90
N ALA A 231 17.23 -19.62 4.07
CA ALA A 231 15.85 -19.26 3.71
C ALA A 231 15.67 -19.26 2.18
N ARG A 232 14.43 -19.49 1.74
CA ARG A 232 14.03 -19.34 0.33
C ARG A 232 13.72 -17.88 0.03
N VAL A 233 13.75 -17.51 -1.24
CA VAL A 233 13.28 -16.21 -1.72
C VAL A 233 12.04 -16.39 -2.57
N LYS A 234 11.00 -15.61 -2.30
CA LYS A 234 9.73 -15.55 -3.04
C LYS A 234 9.35 -14.11 -3.30
N VAL A 235 8.48 -13.90 -4.25
CA VAL A 235 7.96 -12.56 -4.58
C VAL A 235 6.67 -12.30 -3.80
N LEU A 236 6.59 -11.10 -3.20
CA LEU A 236 5.38 -10.51 -2.64
C LEU A 236 5.33 -9.07 -3.13
N ASP A 237 4.28 -8.72 -3.86
CA ASP A 237 4.18 -7.43 -4.56
C ASP A 237 3.52 -6.38 -3.64
N PRO A 238 4.17 -5.27 -3.28
CA PRO A 238 3.54 -4.23 -2.47
C PRO A 238 2.47 -3.42 -3.23
N LEU A 239 2.23 -3.72 -4.50
CA LEU A 239 1.24 -3.08 -5.37
C LEU A 239 1.42 -1.54 -5.46
N GLU A 240 2.66 -1.10 -5.46
CA GLU A 240 3.07 0.31 -5.56
C GLU A 240 3.27 0.78 -7.01
N ALA A 241 3.52 -0.16 -7.91
CA ALA A 241 3.64 0.09 -9.34
C ALA A 241 2.47 -0.55 -10.09
N ASP A 242 2.29 -0.15 -11.35
CA ASP A 242 1.38 -0.85 -12.25
C ASP A 242 1.81 -2.32 -12.38
N PRO A 243 0.96 -3.28 -12.00
CA PRO A 243 1.31 -4.69 -12.07
C PRO A 243 1.44 -5.22 -13.50
N GLN A 244 1.07 -4.40 -14.51
CA GLN A 244 1.13 -4.71 -15.96
C GLN A 244 0.47 -6.04 -16.31
N ASN A 245 -0.70 -6.26 -15.72
CA ASN A 245 -1.54 -7.43 -15.98
C ASN A 245 -3.02 -7.01 -16.09
N ASP A 246 -3.88 -7.95 -16.49
CA ASP A 246 -5.32 -7.71 -16.67
C ASP A 246 -6.14 -7.89 -15.38
N LYS A 247 -5.49 -8.10 -14.22
CA LYS A 247 -6.14 -8.32 -12.93
C LYS A 247 -6.51 -7.00 -12.26
N ASP A 248 -7.62 -7.02 -11.54
CA ASP A 248 -8.01 -5.89 -10.70
C ASP A 248 -7.19 -5.83 -9.38
N LEU A 249 -7.46 -4.81 -8.56
CA LEU A 249 -6.74 -4.59 -7.30
C LEU A 249 -6.85 -5.78 -6.36
N LEU A 250 -8.07 -6.33 -6.19
CA LEU A 250 -8.30 -7.42 -5.24
C LEU A 250 -7.75 -8.75 -5.74
N GLU A 251 -7.75 -9.00 -7.05
CA GLU A 251 -7.13 -10.18 -7.65
C GLU A 251 -5.61 -10.17 -7.46
N ASN A 252 -4.96 -9.01 -7.61
CA ASN A 252 -3.53 -8.86 -7.32
C ASN A 252 -3.23 -9.00 -5.83
N LEU A 253 -4.06 -8.46 -4.94
CA LEU A 253 -3.92 -8.63 -3.50
C LEU A 253 -4.11 -10.09 -3.08
N GLU A 254 -5.08 -10.78 -3.67
CA GLU A 254 -5.33 -12.20 -3.42
C GLU A 254 -4.14 -13.07 -3.79
N GLU A 255 -3.42 -12.78 -4.87
CA GLU A 255 -2.17 -13.49 -5.20
C GLU A 255 -1.11 -13.36 -4.10
N ASN A 256 -0.97 -12.16 -3.52
CA ASN A 256 -0.09 -11.95 -2.38
C ASN A 256 -0.53 -12.79 -1.17
N MET A 257 -1.83 -12.76 -0.85
CA MET A 257 -2.38 -13.50 0.28
C MET A 257 -2.24 -15.02 0.10
N ALA A 258 -2.49 -15.53 -1.10
CA ALA A 258 -2.32 -16.93 -1.44
C ALA A 258 -0.85 -17.37 -1.32
N THR A 259 0.08 -16.56 -1.85
CA THR A 259 1.51 -16.81 -1.75
C THR A 259 1.95 -16.84 -0.29
N LEU A 260 1.56 -15.82 0.48
CA LEU A 260 1.90 -15.71 1.90
C LEU A 260 1.32 -16.88 2.71
N ALA A 261 0.04 -17.22 2.52
CA ALA A 261 -0.61 -18.32 3.23
C ALA A 261 0.10 -19.66 2.97
N LYS A 262 0.45 -19.94 1.71
CA LYS A 262 1.19 -21.14 1.32
C LYS A 262 2.57 -21.24 1.99
N GLU A 263 3.34 -20.15 1.97
CA GLU A 263 4.69 -20.14 2.53
C GLU A 263 4.71 -20.18 4.07
N LEU A 264 3.63 -19.71 4.73
CA LEU A 264 3.49 -19.75 6.20
C LEU A 264 2.89 -21.05 6.73
N GLU A 265 2.30 -21.90 5.87
CA GLU A 265 1.76 -23.21 6.24
C GLU A 265 2.87 -24.20 6.61
N GLU A 266 4.05 -24.12 5.98
CA GLU A 266 5.21 -25.00 6.18
C GLU A 266 5.97 -24.71 7.47
#